data_b0fc0a07796245068a891ac7086a5c17
#
_entry.id   b0fc0a07796245068a891ac7086a5c17
#
_cell.length_a   1.000
_cell.length_b   1.000
_cell.length_c   1.000
_cell.angle_alpha   90.00
_cell.angle_beta   90.00
_cell.angle_gamma   90.00
#
_symmetry.space_group_name_H-M   'P 1'
#
loop_
_entity.id
_entity.type
_entity.pdbx_description
1 polymer ?
#
loop_
_entity_poly.entity_id
_entity_poly.type
_entity_poly.pdbx_seq_one_letter_code
_entity_poly.pdbx_strand_id
1 'polypeptide(L)'
;MLELIKLIKLHFKSLFITLSVGLQAQEKVIYILHTNNTNGALENCYCPDKPYGAVEKRSVFVREFMQKNPNSILVDSGDIFTMSKQFLKDSLMAEAYNLLPYDAILLGDQEITMDQKNLKQFIEIMDKSIVSTNLKTEQSVKSIIVNRNGLKVGIIGILDEYAIKYYPQEIKEKIDLMDPYQEINSELNKLKNKTDI
;
A
#
# COMPACT_ATOMS: atom_id res chain seq x y z
N MET A 1 37.53 55.59 -0.59
CA MET A 1 37.78 54.29 0.05
C MET A 1 36.67 53.91 1.05
N LEU A 2 36.23 54.79 1.94
CA LEU A 2 35.13 54.47 2.91
C LEU A 2 33.77 54.21 2.24
N GLU A 3 33.41 54.93 1.19
CA GLU A 3 32.15 54.78 0.46
C GLU A 3 32.08 53.42 -0.28
N LEU A 4 33.20 52.97 -0.86
CA LEU A 4 33.27 51.66 -1.55
C LEU A 4 33.07 50.51 -0.58
N ILE A 5 33.58 50.59 0.65
CA ILE A 5 33.43 49.58 1.70
C ILE A 5 31.98 49.52 2.19
N LYS A 6 31.28 50.66 2.25
CA LYS A 6 29.84 50.66 2.59
C LYS A 6 28.97 50.01 1.52
N LEU A 7 29.27 50.26 0.22
CA LEU A 7 28.55 49.62 -0.89
C LEU A 7 28.75 48.08 -0.90
N ILE A 8 29.97 47.63 -0.70
CA ILE A 8 30.29 46.19 -0.64
C ILE A 8 29.56 45.52 0.54
N LYS A 9 29.52 46.14 1.73
CA LYS A 9 28.78 45.62 2.89
C LYS A 9 27.26 45.58 2.65
N LEU A 10 26.71 46.56 1.91
CA LEU A 10 25.29 46.59 1.60
C LEU A 10 24.89 45.46 0.62
N HIS A 11 25.72 45.26 -0.41
CA HIS A 11 25.51 44.17 -1.40
C HIS A 11 25.70 42.79 -0.77
N PHE A 12 26.64 42.62 0.16
CA PHE A 12 26.84 41.36 0.87
C PHE A 12 25.64 41.02 1.80
N LYS A 13 25.08 42.03 2.47
CA LYS A 13 23.84 41.84 3.28
C LYS A 13 22.62 41.52 2.41
N SER A 14 22.47 42.16 1.25
CA SER A 14 21.40 41.92 0.29
C SER A 14 21.51 40.50 -0.30
N LEU A 15 22.73 40.07 -0.63
CA LEU A 15 22.99 38.72 -1.15
C LEU A 15 22.69 37.62 -0.11
N PHE A 16 23.01 37.87 1.17
CA PHE A 16 22.69 36.92 2.25
C PHE A 16 21.17 36.81 2.52
N ILE A 17 20.44 37.93 2.41
CA ILE A 17 18.97 37.92 2.58
C ILE A 17 18.29 37.21 1.42
N THR A 18 18.76 37.36 0.19
CA THR A 18 18.19 36.62 -0.96
C THR A 18 18.53 35.13 -0.95
N LEU A 19 19.67 34.72 -0.37
CA LEU A 19 20.00 33.30 -0.21
C LEU A 19 19.16 32.60 0.89
N SER A 20 18.78 33.36 1.94
CA SER A 20 17.98 32.79 3.03
C SER A 20 16.48 32.62 2.71
N VAL A 21 15.97 33.33 1.71
CA VAL A 21 14.56 33.18 1.27
C VAL A 21 14.35 31.95 0.36
N GLY A 22 15.44 31.40 -0.22
CA GLY A 22 15.38 30.23 -1.11
C GLY A 22 15.38 28.86 -0.42
N LEU A 23 15.55 28.80 0.90
CA LEU A 23 15.56 27.55 1.68
C LEU A 23 14.24 27.35 2.44
N GLN A 24 13.11 27.58 1.80
CA GLN A 24 11.88 26.98 2.29
C GLN A 24 11.97 25.48 2.03
N ALA A 25 12.09 24.70 3.08
CA ALA A 25 11.94 23.25 2.99
C ALA A 25 10.56 22.98 2.40
N GLN A 26 10.52 22.53 1.15
CA GLN A 26 9.26 22.15 0.52
C GLN A 26 8.70 20.98 1.32
N GLU A 27 7.53 21.16 1.91
CA GLU A 27 6.85 20.12 2.67
C GLU A 27 6.63 18.89 1.76
N LYS A 28 7.17 17.76 2.16
CA LYS A 28 7.02 16.51 1.40
C LYS A 28 5.72 15.85 1.82
N VAL A 29 4.73 15.88 0.94
CA VAL A 29 3.43 15.24 1.16
C VAL A 29 3.38 13.90 0.44
N ILE A 30 2.91 12.86 1.12
CA ILE A 30 2.57 11.56 0.58
C ILE A 30 1.09 11.30 0.85
N TYR A 31 0.37 10.84 -0.15
CA TYR A 31 -1.01 10.41 -0.03
C TYR A 31 -1.07 8.89 0.05
N ILE A 32 -1.81 8.34 0.99
CA ILE A 32 -2.04 6.91 1.11
C ILE A 32 -3.50 6.64 0.77
N LEU A 33 -3.73 5.90 -0.32
CA LEU A 33 -5.02 5.36 -0.68
C LEU A 33 -5.08 3.92 -0.17
N HIS A 34 -6.20 3.58 0.43
CA HIS A 34 -6.41 2.29 1.03
C HIS A 34 -7.73 1.68 0.55
N THR A 35 -7.69 0.39 0.22
CA THR A 35 -8.87 -0.42 -0.10
C THR A 35 -8.86 -1.70 0.70
N ASN A 36 -10.03 -2.33 0.83
CA ASN A 36 -10.22 -3.62 1.49
C ASN A 36 -11.58 -4.23 1.09
N ASN A 37 -11.80 -5.48 1.41
CA ASN A 37 -13.08 -6.19 1.33
C ASN A 37 -13.77 -5.98 -0.03
N THR A 38 -13.03 -6.20 -1.11
CA THR A 38 -13.60 -6.11 -2.47
C THR A 38 -14.56 -7.24 -2.75
N ASN A 39 -14.34 -8.43 -2.15
CA ASN A 39 -15.27 -9.57 -2.14
C ASN A 39 -15.76 -9.98 -3.54
N GLY A 40 -14.88 -9.90 -4.55
CA GLY A 40 -15.22 -10.23 -5.93
C GLY A 40 -16.12 -9.19 -6.63
N ALA A 41 -16.24 -7.96 -6.13
CA ALA A 41 -17.05 -6.91 -6.74
C ALA A 41 -16.33 -6.28 -7.95
N LEU A 42 -16.47 -6.88 -9.13
CA LEU A 42 -15.95 -6.34 -10.39
C LEU A 42 -16.77 -5.14 -10.85
N GLU A 43 -18.09 -5.27 -10.83
CA GLU A 43 -19.05 -4.27 -11.25
C GLU A 43 -19.75 -3.66 -10.06
N ASN A 44 -20.16 -2.41 -10.21
CA ASN A 44 -20.92 -1.72 -9.19
C ASN A 44 -22.34 -2.33 -9.09
N CYS A 45 -22.84 -2.54 -7.87
CA CYS A 45 -24.28 -2.71 -7.70
C CYS A 45 -24.92 -1.37 -8.10
N TYR A 46 -25.92 -1.40 -8.97
CA TYR A 46 -26.66 -0.22 -9.44
C TYR A 46 -27.41 0.50 -8.31
N CYS A 47 -26.79 0.60 -7.13
CA CYS A 47 -27.32 1.34 -5.99
C CYS A 47 -27.11 2.84 -6.22
N PRO A 48 -28.16 3.64 -6.42
CA PRO A 48 -28.03 5.05 -6.78
C PRO A 48 -27.28 5.87 -5.73
N ASP A 49 -27.38 5.48 -4.45
CA ASP A 49 -26.81 6.23 -3.33
C ASP A 49 -25.37 5.82 -2.96
N LYS A 50 -24.81 4.78 -3.57
CA LYS A 50 -23.45 4.27 -3.29
C LYS A 50 -22.71 3.91 -4.57
N PRO A 51 -22.28 4.91 -5.36
CA PRO A 51 -21.64 4.69 -6.66
C PRO A 51 -20.19 4.19 -6.56
N TYR A 52 -19.64 4.02 -5.35
CA TYR A 52 -18.25 3.64 -5.10
C TYR A 52 -18.19 2.25 -4.45
N GLY A 53 -17.29 1.40 -4.90
CA GLY A 53 -17.08 0.10 -4.25
C GLY A 53 -16.54 -0.97 -5.16
N ALA A 54 -17.04 -1.10 -6.36
CA ALA A 54 -16.53 -2.06 -7.32
C ALA A 54 -15.22 -1.61 -7.97
N VAL A 55 -14.44 -2.58 -8.45
CA VAL A 55 -13.15 -2.31 -9.11
C VAL A 55 -13.30 -1.38 -10.31
N GLU A 56 -14.40 -1.50 -11.07
CA GLU A 56 -14.73 -0.63 -12.19
C GLU A 56 -14.66 0.85 -11.82
N LYS A 57 -15.42 1.28 -10.82
CA LYS A 57 -15.47 2.69 -10.38
C LYS A 57 -14.18 3.10 -9.64
N ARG A 58 -13.67 2.22 -8.82
CA ARG A 58 -12.39 2.41 -8.11
C ARG A 58 -11.26 2.68 -9.09
N SER A 59 -11.19 1.96 -10.21
CA SER A 59 -10.12 2.09 -11.19
C SER A 59 -10.07 3.49 -11.81
N VAL A 60 -11.23 4.10 -12.06
CA VAL A 60 -11.32 5.47 -12.57
C VAL A 60 -10.82 6.46 -11.51
N PHE A 61 -11.38 6.38 -10.30
CA PHE A 61 -11.00 7.27 -9.20
C PHE A 61 -9.50 7.21 -8.88
N VAL A 62 -8.95 6.00 -8.74
CA VAL A 62 -7.53 5.80 -8.41
C VAL A 62 -6.62 6.41 -9.47
N ARG A 63 -6.90 6.16 -10.76
CA ARG A 63 -6.09 6.73 -11.85
C ARG A 63 -6.13 8.25 -11.87
N GLU A 64 -7.32 8.85 -11.76
CA GLU A 64 -7.47 10.29 -11.74
C GLU A 64 -6.80 10.92 -10.51
N PHE A 65 -6.95 10.30 -9.33
CA PHE A 65 -6.33 10.79 -8.11
C PHE A 65 -4.81 10.74 -8.19
N MET A 66 -4.24 9.59 -8.58
CA MET A 66 -2.78 9.40 -8.65
C MET A 66 -2.15 10.24 -9.78
N GLN A 67 -2.88 10.50 -10.87
CA GLN A 67 -2.43 11.42 -11.91
C GLN A 67 -2.28 12.85 -11.37
N LYS A 68 -3.22 13.30 -10.53
CA LYS A 68 -3.16 14.62 -9.88
C LYS A 68 -2.17 14.64 -8.71
N ASN A 69 -1.95 13.51 -8.07
CA ASN A 69 -1.12 13.36 -6.88
C ASN A 69 -0.08 12.23 -7.11
N PRO A 70 0.98 12.47 -7.87
CA PRO A 70 1.94 11.41 -8.25
C PRO A 70 2.72 10.82 -7.06
N ASN A 71 2.66 11.47 -5.89
CA ASN A 71 3.28 11.00 -4.65
C ASN A 71 2.34 10.09 -3.84
N SER A 72 1.38 9.45 -4.48
CA SER A 72 0.45 8.54 -3.81
C SER A 72 1.01 7.13 -3.70
N ILE A 73 0.62 6.46 -2.63
CA ILE A 73 0.80 5.02 -2.39
C ILE A 73 -0.61 4.40 -2.36
N LEU A 74 -0.80 3.29 -3.06
CA LEU A 74 -2.05 2.54 -3.05
C LEU A 74 -1.82 1.17 -2.43
N VAL A 75 -2.57 0.85 -1.37
CA VAL A 75 -2.51 -0.43 -0.66
C VAL A 75 -3.88 -1.08 -0.55
N ASP A 76 -3.90 -2.41 -0.44
CA ASP A 76 -5.12 -3.18 -0.17
C ASP A 76 -4.92 -4.09 1.05
N SER A 77 -5.91 -4.16 1.92
CA SER A 77 -5.87 -4.98 3.14
C SER A 77 -6.56 -6.33 3.00
N GLY A 78 -6.74 -6.80 1.76
CA GLY A 78 -7.24 -8.16 1.48
C GLY A 78 -8.74 -8.27 1.35
N ASP A 79 -9.21 -9.49 1.32
CA ASP A 79 -10.57 -9.89 0.99
C ASP A 79 -10.97 -9.42 -0.41
N ILE A 80 -10.11 -9.77 -1.36
CA ILE A 80 -10.23 -9.39 -2.77
C ILE A 80 -11.23 -10.29 -3.47
N PHE A 81 -11.11 -11.62 -3.24
CA PHE A 81 -11.79 -12.65 -4.00
C PHE A 81 -13.20 -12.93 -3.46
N THR A 82 -13.92 -13.83 -4.12
CA THR A 82 -15.28 -14.17 -3.69
C THR A 82 -15.27 -15.07 -2.47
N MET A 83 -16.13 -14.80 -1.49
CA MET A 83 -16.34 -15.70 -0.35
C MET A 83 -16.76 -17.13 -0.78
N SER A 84 -17.47 -17.25 -1.91
CA SER A 84 -17.94 -18.51 -2.47
C SER A 84 -16.90 -19.23 -3.35
N LYS A 85 -15.67 -18.67 -3.46
CA LYS A 85 -14.53 -19.25 -4.19
C LYS A 85 -14.87 -19.60 -5.65
N GLN A 86 -15.41 -18.62 -6.38
CA GLN A 86 -15.80 -18.77 -7.78
C GLN A 86 -14.57 -18.54 -8.68
N PHE A 87 -13.91 -19.62 -9.07
CA PHE A 87 -12.63 -19.59 -9.78
C PHE A 87 -12.58 -18.60 -10.95
N LEU A 88 -13.57 -18.61 -11.85
CA LEU A 88 -13.60 -17.70 -13.01
C LEU A 88 -13.68 -16.24 -12.57
N LYS A 89 -14.54 -15.94 -11.61
CA LYS A 89 -14.71 -14.57 -11.10
C LYS A 89 -13.48 -14.11 -10.36
N ASP A 90 -12.86 -14.99 -9.59
CA ASP A 90 -11.64 -14.70 -8.84
C ASP A 90 -10.45 -14.50 -9.79
N SER A 91 -10.35 -15.24 -10.90
CA SER A 91 -9.37 -15.01 -11.96
C SER A 91 -9.54 -13.63 -12.60
N LEU A 92 -10.77 -13.23 -12.93
CA LEU A 92 -11.06 -11.89 -13.45
C LEU A 92 -10.77 -10.78 -12.44
N MET A 93 -10.97 -11.05 -11.13
CA MET A 93 -10.55 -10.13 -10.08
C MET A 93 -9.04 -9.94 -10.06
N ALA A 94 -8.28 -11.03 -10.15
CA ALA A 94 -6.82 -10.97 -10.20
C ALA A 94 -6.32 -10.14 -11.39
N GLU A 95 -6.90 -10.33 -12.58
CA GLU A 95 -6.61 -9.52 -13.76
C GLU A 95 -6.97 -8.03 -13.56
N ALA A 96 -8.11 -7.74 -12.95
CA ALA A 96 -8.53 -6.38 -12.66
C ALA A 96 -7.59 -5.69 -11.66
N TYR A 97 -7.07 -6.41 -10.66
CA TYR A 97 -6.07 -5.91 -9.73
C TYR A 97 -4.71 -5.70 -10.39
N ASN A 98 -4.34 -6.51 -11.39
CA ASN A 98 -3.13 -6.27 -12.18
C ASN A 98 -3.18 -4.92 -12.90
N LEU A 99 -4.34 -4.49 -13.37
CA LEU A 99 -4.52 -3.19 -14.04
C LEU A 99 -4.47 -1.98 -13.09
N LEU A 100 -4.54 -2.17 -11.78
CA LEU A 100 -4.47 -1.11 -10.78
C LEU A 100 -3.05 -0.97 -10.23
N PRO A 101 -2.60 0.25 -9.92
CA PRO A 101 -1.23 0.52 -9.47
C PRO A 101 -1.04 0.25 -7.97
N TYR A 102 -1.45 -0.93 -7.49
CA TYR A 102 -1.20 -1.31 -6.10
C TYR A 102 0.28 -1.45 -5.81
N ASP A 103 0.75 -0.80 -4.77
CA ASP A 103 2.12 -0.91 -4.25
C ASP A 103 2.27 -2.14 -3.35
N ALA A 104 1.26 -2.43 -2.54
CA ALA A 104 1.21 -3.60 -1.66
C ALA A 104 -0.22 -4.11 -1.48
N ILE A 105 -0.32 -5.43 -1.33
CA ILE A 105 -1.57 -6.13 -1.02
C ILE A 105 -1.32 -7.05 0.16
N LEU A 106 -2.15 -6.98 1.20
CA LEU A 106 -2.21 -7.97 2.28
C LEU A 106 -3.14 -9.11 1.87
N LEU A 107 -2.80 -10.33 2.24
CA LEU A 107 -3.73 -11.46 2.15
C LEU A 107 -4.71 -11.40 3.33
N GLY A 108 -6.00 -11.25 3.04
CA GLY A 108 -7.09 -11.34 4.02
C GLY A 108 -7.45 -12.78 4.35
N ASP A 109 -8.49 -12.95 5.15
CA ASP A 109 -8.94 -14.29 5.57
C ASP A 109 -9.52 -15.12 4.41
N GLN A 110 -10.10 -14.47 3.41
CA GLN A 110 -10.61 -15.15 2.22
C GLN A 110 -9.48 -15.76 1.38
N GLU A 111 -8.39 -15.05 1.21
CA GLU A 111 -7.21 -15.50 0.47
C GLU A 111 -6.52 -16.66 1.20
N ILE A 112 -6.22 -16.52 2.48
CA ILE A 112 -5.46 -17.53 3.24
C ILE A 112 -6.24 -18.82 3.47
N THR A 113 -7.57 -18.79 3.37
CA THR A 113 -8.44 -19.98 3.46
C THR A 113 -8.76 -20.60 2.11
N MET A 114 -8.26 -20.02 1.03
CA MET A 114 -8.41 -20.54 -0.34
C MET A 114 -7.51 -21.77 -0.58
N ASP A 115 -7.85 -22.55 -1.59
CA ASP A 115 -6.94 -23.57 -2.10
C ASP A 115 -5.60 -22.93 -2.53
N GLN A 116 -4.49 -23.48 -2.03
CA GLN A 116 -3.17 -22.89 -2.21
C GLN A 116 -2.73 -22.81 -3.69
N LYS A 117 -3.16 -23.76 -4.52
CA LYS A 117 -2.84 -23.75 -5.96
C LYS A 117 -3.57 -22.60 -6.66
N ASN A 118 -4.85 -22.40 -6.31
CA ASN A 118 -5.62 -21.29 -6.87
C ASN A 118 -5.09 -19.95 -6.38
N LEU A 119 -4.79 -19.82 -5.08
CA LEU A 119 -4.19 -18.61 -4.53
C LEU A 119 -2.90 -18.23 -5.25
N LYS A 120 -1.97 -19.18 -5.41
CA LYS A 120 -0.73 -18.96 -6.13
C LYS A 120 -0.96 -18.48 -7.57
N GLN A 121 -1.88 -19.12 -8.29
CA GLN A 121 -2.23 -18.72 -9.65
C GLN A 121 -2.78 -17.28 -9.71
N PHE A 122 -3.66 -16.90 -8.77
CA PHE A 122 -4.22 -15.56 -8.74
C PHE A 122 -3.18 -14.50 -8.38
N ILE A 123 -2.26 -14.79 -7.46
CA ILE A 123 -1.15 -13.90 -7.13
C ILE A 123 -0.24 -13.70 -8.35
N GLU A 124 0.07 -14.75 -9.10
CA GLU A 124 0.84 -14.66 -10.33
C GLU A 124 0.14 -13.78 -11.39
N ILE A 125 -1.19 -13.88 -11.51
CA ILE A 125 -1.98 -13.02 -12.42
C ILE A 125 -1.99 -11.57 -11.95
N MET A 126 -2.15 -11.33 -10.65
CA MET A 126 -2.15 -9.97 -10.10
C MET A 126 -0.83 -9.24 -10.34
N ASP A 127 0.29 -9.95 -10.33
CA ASP A 127 1.64 -9.39 -10.51
C ASP A 127 1.89 -8.16 -9.59
N LYS A 128 1.54 -8.30 -8.31
CA LYS A 128 1.68 -7.27 -7.28
C LYS A 128 2.48 -7.78 -6.09
N SER A 129 3.05 -6.85 -5.33
CA SER A 129 3.73 -7.18 -4.08
C SER A 129 2.73 -7.62 -3.02
N ILE A 130 2.76 -8.90 -2.67
CA ILE A 130 2.00 -9.42 -1.55
C ILE A 130 2.83 -9.26 -0.29
N VAL A 131 2.28 -8.54 0.71
CA VAL A 131 2.97 -8.20 1.95
C VAL A 131 2.20 -8.74 3.13
N SER A 132 2.75 -9.76 3.80
CA SER A 132 2.16 -10.35 5.02
C SER A 132 3.28 -10.63 6.01
N THR A 133 3.42 -9.77 7.02
CA THR A 133 4.57 -9.77 7.94
C THR A 133 4.48 -10.92 8.93
N ASN A 134 3.28 -11.24 9.42
CA ASN A 134 3.06 -12.27 10.44
C ASN A 134 2.40 -13.55 9.92
N LEU A 135 2.25 -13.71 8.61
CA LEU A 135 1.79 -14.94 8.01
C LEU A 135 2.98 -15.70 7.41
N LYS A 136 3.13 -16.97 7.76
CA LYS A 136 4.15 -17.82 7.17
C LYS A 136 3.65 -18.44 5.88
N THR A 137 4.05 -17.86 4.77
CA THR A 137 3.69 -18.30 3.42
C THR A 137 4.81 -17.99 2.43
N GLU A 138 4.90 -18.78 1.37
CA GLU A 138 5.85 -18.55 0.27
C GLU A 138 5.35 -17.49 -0.73
N GLN A 139 4.06 -17.12 -0.66
CA GLN A 139 3.42 -16.20 -1.59
C GLN A 139 3.58 -14.72 -1.20
N SER A 140 4.19 -14.42 -0.06
CA SER A 140 4.34 -13.04 0.39
C SER A 140 5.75 -12.73 0.89
N VAL A 141 6.05 -11.43 0.93
CA VAL A 141 7.22 -10.90 1.63
C VAL A 141 6.79 -10.23 2.95
N LYS A 142 7.70 -10.11 3.92
CA LYS A 142 7.39 -9.49 5.22
C LYS A 142 7.22 -7.98 5.14
N SER A 143 7.94 -7.33 4.24
CA SER A 143 7.86 -5.88 4.01
C SER A 143 8.37 -5.52 2.63
N ILE A 144 7.99 -4.34 2.16
CA ILE A 144 8.57 -3.70 0.99
C ILE A 144 8.96 -2.25 1.31
N ILE A 145 9.80 -1.66 0.48
CA ILE A 145 10.15 -0.24 0.54
C ILE A 145 9.75 0.39 -0.79
N VAL A 146 8.90 1.39 -0.74
CA VAL A 146 8.53 2.19 -1.90
C VAL A 146 9.14 3.60 -1.79
N ASN A 147 9.55 4.17 -2.93
CA ASN A 147 10.05 5.54 -2.96
C ASN A 147 8.96 6.45 -3.53
N ARG A 148 8.58 7.47 -2.76
CA ARG A 148 7.62 8.50 -3.17
C ARG A 148 8.12 9.86 -2.71
N ASN A 149 8.12 10.82 -3.61
CA ASN A 149 8.58 12.19 -3.33
C ASN A 149 9.98 12.27 -2.70
N GLY A 150 10.86 11.34 -3.04
CA GLY A 150 12.19 11.23 -2.46
C GLY A 150 12.21 10.79 -1.00
N LEU A 151 11.11 10.20 -0.50
CA LEU A 151 11.01 9.53 0.78
C LEU A 151 10.90 8.01 0.55
N LYS A 152 11.61 7.26 1.37
CA LYS A 152 11.55 5.80 1.43
C LYS A 152 10.50 5.40 2.47
N VAL A 153 9.41 4.82 2.01
CA VAL A 153 8.30 4.38 2.86
C VAL A 153 8.33 2.87 2.99
N GLY A 154 8.47 2.38 4.22
CA GLY A 154 8.36 0.96 4.55
C GLY A 154 6.89 0.56 4.68
N ILE A 155 6.51 -0.55 4.06
CA ILE A 155 5.16 -1.09 4.15
C ILE A 155 5.26 -2.49 4.76
N ILE A 156 4.52 -2.70 5.85
CA ILE A 156 4.30 -3.99 6.51
C ILE A 156 2.81 -4.32 6.49
N GLY A 157 2.47 -5.61 6.45
CA GLY A 157 1.10 -6.09 6.45
C GLY A 157 0.84 -7.05 7.61
N ILE A 158 -0.13 -6.77 8.45
CA ILE A 158 -0.47 -7.59 9.61
C ILE A 158 -1.89 -8.13 9.47
N LEU A 159 -2.02 -9.43 9.64
CA LEU A 159 -3.32 -10.10 9.77
C LEU A 159 -3.58 -10.39 11.24
N ASP A 160 -4.72 -9.89 11.74
CA ASP A 160 -5.17 -10.18 13.10
C ASP A 160 -5.78 -11.59 13.18
N GLU A 161 -5.49 -12.33 14.25
CA GLU A 161 -6.10 -13.66 14.49
C GLU A 161 -7.63 -13.62 14.57
N TYR A 162 -8.19 -12.45 14.89
CA TYR A 162 -9.64 -12.25 14.91
C TYR A 162 -10.27 -12.44 13.53
N ALA A 163 -9.54 -12.18 12.45
CA ALA A 163 -10.02 -12.37 11.07
C ALA A 163 -10.44 -13.82 10.80
N ILE A 164 -9.73 -14.78 11.40
CA ILE A 164 -10.03 -16.21 11.23
C ILE A 164 -10.86 -16.82 12.39
N LYS A 165 -11.32 -15.99 13.33
CA LYS A 165 -11.98 -16.46 14.56
C LYS A 165 -13.14 -17.40 14.31
N TYR A 166 -13.95 -17.15 13.30
CA TYR A 166 -15.18 -17.89 13.01
C TYR A 166 -15.00 -19.06 12.04
N TYR A 167 -13.77 -19.26 11.53
CA TYR A 167 -13.48 -20.41 10.67
C TYR A 167 -13.42 -21.71 11.48
N PRO A 168 -13.76 -22.87 10.86
CA PRO A 168 -13.60 -24.18 11.48
C PRO A 168 -12.16 -24.44 11.93
N GLN A 169 -12.00 -25.22 12.99
CA GLN A 169 -10.69 -25.51 13.56
C GLN A 169 -9.73 -26.15 12.53
N GLU A 170 -10.24 -27.03 11.70
CA GLU A 170 -9.48 -27.71 10.62
C GLU A 170 -8.87 -26.72 9.61
N ILE A 171 -9.50 -25.55 9.43
CA ILE A 171 -8.98 -24.48 8.57
C ILE A 171 -7.91 -23.68 9.32
N LYS A 172 -8.19 -23.32 10.57
CA LYS A 172 -7.24 -22.56 11.42
C LYS A 172 -5.91 -23.27 11.58
N GLU A 173 -5.93 -24.58 11.75
CA GLU A 173 -4.72 -25.40 11.91
C GLU A 173 -3.79 -25.41 10.67
N LYS A 174 -4.30 -25.02 9.53
CA LYS A 174 -3.52 -24.87 8.28
C LYS A 174 -2.92 -23.50 8.09
N ILE A 175 -3.27 -22.54 8.94
CA ILE A 175 -2.86 -21.16 8.86
C ILE A 175 -1.80 -20.92 9.94
N ASP A 176 -0.58 -20.63 9.54
CA ASP A 176 0.53 -20.38 10.44
C ASP A 176 0.70 -18.86 10.65
N LEU A 177 -0.07 -18.32 11.61
CA LEU A 177 0.05 -16.92 12.03
C LEU A 177 1.03 -16.82 13.19
N MET A 178 2.02 -15.95 13.03
CA MET A 178 3.00 -15.61 14.04
C MET A 178 2.48 -14.44 14.91
N ASP A 179 3.06 -14.30 16.12
CA ASP A 179 2.73 -13.19 17.01
C ASP A 179 2.95 -11.83 16.32
N PRO A 180 1.90 -11.02 16.13
CA PRO A 180 1.99 -9.78 15.37
C PRO A 180 2.96 -8.77 15.98
N TYR A 181 3.02 -8.69 17.33
CA TYR A 181 3.90 -7.72 18.01
C TYR A 181 5.38 -8.09 17.87
N GLN A 182 5.70 -9.38 17.93
CA GLN A 182 7.07 -9.84 17.70
C GLN A 182 7.50 -9.60 16.26
N GLU A 183 6.63 -9.92 15.29
CA GLU A 183 6.94 -9.75 13.89
C GLU A 183 7.03 -8.27 13.47
N ILE A 184 6.14 -7.41 13.97
CA ILE A 184 6.23 -5.96 13.78
C ILE A 184 7.60 -5.45 14.30
N ASN A 185 7.95 -5.75 15.53
CA ASN A 185 9.21 -5.28 16.13
C ASN A 185 10.44 -5.79 15.37
N SER A 186 10.41 -7.05 14.96
CA SER A 186 11.48 -7.66 14.16
C SER A 186 11.66 -6.91 12.83
N GLU A 187 10.55 -6.64 12.14
CA GLU A 187 10.60 -6.03 10.82
C GLU A 187 10.92 -4.54 10.87
N LEU A 188 10.37 -3.80 11.84
CA LEU A 188 10.73 -2.40 12.10
C LEU A 188 12.22 -2.23 12.36
N ASN A 189 12.86 -3.14 13.12
CA ASN A 189 14.30 -3.10 13.33
C ASN A 189 15.11 -3.26 12.04
N LYS A 190 14.62 -4.02 11.06
CA LYS A 190 15.26 -4.18 9.75
C LYS A 190 15.06 -2.96 8.85
N LEU A 191 13.93 -2.27 8.99
CA LEU A 191 13.54 -1.12 8.18
C LEU A 191 14.11 0.21 8.71
N LYS A 192 14.30 0.34 10.03
CA LYS A 192 14.66 1.58 10.76
C LYS A 192 15.76 2.44 10.11
N ASN A 193 16.78 1.81 9.50
CA ASN A 193 17.88 2.54 8.87
C ASN A 193 17.78 2.55 7.32
N LYS A 194 16.67 2.08 6.77
CA LYS A 194 16.45 1.95 5.33
C LYS A 194 15.30 2.79 4.84
N THR A 195 14.44 3.26 5.74
CA THR A 195 13.24 4.02 5.45
C THR A 195 13.22 5.34 6.20
N ASP A 196 12.48 6.29 5.65
CA ASP A 196 12.21 7.60 6.28
C ASP A 196 10.89 7.56 7.04
N ILE A 197 9.94 6.70 6.60
CA ILE A 197 8.62 6.47 7.17
C ILE A 197 8.35 4.97 7.20
#